data_fc69d2238215671ff8c991904c6a0bb6
#
_entry.id   fc69d2238215671ff8c991904c6a0bb6
#
_cell.length_a   1.000
_cell.length_b   1.000
_cell.length_c   1.000
_cell.angle_alpha   90.00
_cell.angle_beta   90.00
_cell.angle_gamma   90.00
#
_symmetry.space_group_name_H-M   'P 1'
#
loop_
_entity.id
_entity.type
_entity.pdbx_description
1 polymer ?
#
loop_
_entity_poly.entity_id
_entity_poly.type
_entity_poly.pdbx_seq_one_letter_code
_entity_poly.pdbx_strand_id
1 'polypeptide(L)'
;MHCIKKNNIAKYTINTEEEINKMIEKLGISELFTINLNGIIGDDTNGHIDNFIRFIDNETIVYFASKDKSYCNYQLACRLKKQVKDIVDRSRIIKRAIPLYHSKDDELIKNGKIYPYSKLNFIATTECFIFPCISSNRESLQHDLDGLPSKTKIYVINTEAA
;
A
#
# COMPACT_ATOMS: atom_id res chain seq x y z
N MET A 1 -0.78 4.25 -14.37
CA MET A 1 -0.64 2.84 -13.99
C MET A 1 -1.71 2.47 -12.96
N HIS A 2 -2.36 1.32 -13.11
CA HIS A 2 -3.34 0.81 -12.16
C HIS A 2 -2.92 -0.56 -11.68
N CYS A 3 -3.02 -0.80 -10.38
CA CYS A 3 -2.81 -2.11 -9.79
C CYS A 3 -4.17 -2.72 -9.42
N ILE A 4 -4.43 -3.94 -9.86
CA ILE A 4 -5.67 -4.66 -9.58
C ILE A 4 -5.33 -5.89 -8.73
N LYS A 5 -6.05 -6.10 -7.66
CA LYS A 5 -5.92 -7.30 -6.82
C LYS A 5 -6.80 -8.42 -7.38
N LYS A 6 -6.20 -9.55 -7.67
CA LYS A 6 -6.87 -10.70 -8.32
C LYS A 6 -7.99 -11.35 -7.48
N ASN A 7 -7.96 -11.22 -6.15
CA ASN A 7 -8.88 -11.95 -5.26
C ASN A 7 -10.17 -11.19 -4.87
N ASN A 8 -10.32 -9.92 -5.24
CA ASN A 8 -11.50 -9.13 -4.87
C ASN A 8 -12.49 -8.91 -6.00
N ILE A 9 -12.31 -9.58 -7.10
CA ILE A 9 -13.24 -9.54 -8.23
C ILE A 9 -14.25 -10.69 -8.10
N ALA A 10 -14.78 -10.93 -6.89
CA ALA A 10 -15.78 -11.96 -6.67
C ALA A 10 -17.16 -11.64 -7.29
N LYS A 11 -17.37 -10.44 -7.82
CA LYS A 11 -18.62 -10.06 -8.53
C LYS A 11 -18.41 -9.59 -9.97
N TYR A 12 -17.18 -9.25 -10.37
CA TYR A 12 -16.86 -8.85 -11.73
C TYR A 12 -15.53 -9.52 -12.10
N THR A 13 -15.60 -10.76 -12.50
CA THR A 13 -14.42 -11.50 -12.92
C THR A 13 -13.98 -10.97 -14.28
N ILE A 14 -12.98 -10.08 -14.28
CA ILE A 14 -12.21 -9.84 -15.49
C ILE A 14 -11.36 -11.09 -15.70
N ASN A 15 -11.89 -12.05 -16.44
CA ASN A 15 -11.30 -13.38 -16.55
C ASN A 15 -10.49 -13.57 -17.82
N THR A 16 -10.50 -12.60 -18.72
CA THR A 16 -9.84 -12.74 -20.00
C THR A 16 -8.80 -11.66 -20.24
N GLU A 17 -7.71 -12.03 -20.87
CA GLU A 17 -6.70 -11.09 -21.36
C GLU A 17 -7.32 -10.01 -22.28
N GLU A 18 -8.36 -10.37 -23.02
CA GLU A 18 -9.10 -9.46 -23.87
C GLU A 18 -9.82 -8.36 -23.09
N GLU A 19 -10.46 -8.70 -21.96
CA GLU A 19 -11.13 -7.70 -21.11
C GLU A 19 -10.13 -6.74 -20.46
N ILE A 20 -8.98 -7.27 -20.03
CA ILE A 20 -7.87 -6.46 -19.52
C ILE A 20 -7.37 -5.49 -20.60
N ASN A 21 -7.15 -5.97 -21.82
CA ASN A 21 -6.68 -5.14 -22.93
C ASN A 21 -7.70 -4.06 -23.31
N LYS A 22 -8.99 -4.37 -23.34
CA LYS A 22 -10.07 -3.38 -23.56
C LYS A 22 -10.09 -2.32 -22.45
N MET A 23 -9.85 -2.72 -21.21
CA MET A 23 -9.80 -1.78 -20.08
C MET A 23 -8.57 -0.87 -20.19
N ILE A 24 -7.40 -1.42 -20.50
CA ILE A 24 -6.16 -0.67 -20.73
C ILE A 24 -6.39 0.38 -21.82
N GLU A 25 -6.95 -0.02 -22.95
CA GLU A 25 -7.22 0.86 -24.09
C GLU A 25 -8.21 1.98 -23.70
N LYS A 26 -9.36 1.63 -23.11
CA LYS A 26 -10.40 2.60 -22.73
C LYS A 26 -9.95 3.62 -21.69
N LEU A 27 -9.09 3.22 -20.77
CA LEU A 27 -8.58 4.08 -19.69
C LEU A 27 -7.29 4.80 -20.08
N GLY A 28 -6.72 4.54 -21.25
CA GLY A 28 -5.43 5.09 -21.66
C GLY A 28 -4.27 4.66 -20.77
N ILE A 29 -4.35 3.45 -20.19
CA ILE A 29 -3.33 2.92 -19.29
C ILE A 29 -2.18 2.37 -20.10
N SER A 30 -0.95 2.78 -19.80
CA SER A 30 0.24 2.30 -20.50
C SER A 30 0.81 1.00 -19.92
N GLU A 31 0.59 0.74 -18.63
CA GLU A 31 1.06 -0.47 -17.94
C GLU A 31 0.02 -0.93 -16.90
N LEU A 32 -0.18 -2.24 -16.81
CA LEU A 32 -1.02 -2.89 -15.82
C LEU A 32 -0.22 -3.99 -15.13
N PHE A 33 -0.19 -3.94 -13.80
CA PHE A 33 0.36 -5.00 -12.96
C PHE A 33 -0.70 -5.51 -11.99
N THR A 34 -0.74 -6.81 -11.80
CA THR A 34 -1.63 -7.46 -10.84
C THR A 34 -0.87 -7.84 -9.58
N ILE A 35 -1.48 -7.63 -8.42
CA ILE A 35 -0.96 -8.07 -7.12
C ILE A 35 -1.84 -9.20 -6.61
N ASN A 36 -1.21 -10.33 -6.29
CA ASN A 36 -1.89 -11.51 -5.80
C ASN A 36 -1.58 -11.72 -4.32
N LEU A 37 -2.43 -11.17 -3.46
CA LEU A 37 -2.32 -11.26 -1.99
C LEU A 37 -3.68 -11.53 -1.38
N ASN A 38 -3.68 -12.21 -0.23
CA ASN A 38 -4.82 -12.21 0.69
C ASN A 38 -4.94 -10.82 1.35
N GLY A 39 -6.09 -10.49 1.96
CA GLY A 39 -6.27 -9.25 2.71
C GLY A 39 -5.31 -9.12 3.88
N ILE A 40 -5.15 -7.90 4.39
CA ILE A 40 -4.50 -7.62 5.67
C ILE A 40 -5.39 -8.21 6.77
N ILE A 41 -4.78 -8.85 7.77
CA ILE A 41 -5.53 -9.33 8.94
C ILE A 41 -6.18 -8.12 9.63
N GLY A 42 -7.47 -8.21 9.91
CA GLY A 42 -8.30 -7.12 10.43
C GLY A 42 -9.00 -6.29 9.34
N ASP A 43 -8.62 -6.43 8.08
CA ASP A 43 -9.24 -5.70 6.97
C ASP A 43 -10.61 -6.30 6.61
N ASP A 44 -11.67 -5.51 6.76
CA ASP A 44 -13.05 -5.83 6.40
C ASP A 44 -13.43 -5.38 4.98
N THR A 45 -12.52 -4.69 4.29
CA THR A 45 -12.74 -4.14 2.94
C THR A 45 -12.40 -5.12 1.83
N ASN A 46 -12.07 -6.37 2.16
CA ASN A 46 -11.59 -7.40 1.21
C ASN A 46 -10.28 -7.03 0.49
N GLY A 47 -9.45 -6.23 1.11
CA GLY A 47 -8.08 -5.92 0.69
C GLY A 47 -7.99 -4.94 -0.46
N HIS A 48 -8.44 -3.74 -0.26
CA HIS A 48 -8.23 -2.64 -1.19
C HIS A 48 -6.75 -2.45 -1.49
N ILE A 49 -6.42 -2.14 -2.74
CA ILE A 49 -5.04 -2.04 -3.23
C ILE A 49 -4.28 -0.88 -2.56
N ASP A 50 -4.95 0.18 -2.17
CA ASP A 50 -4.39 1.34 -1.49
C ASP A 50 -3.91 1.05 -0.06
N ASN A 51 -4.32 -0.08 0.54
CA ASN A 51 -3.72 -0.62 1.76
C ASN A 51 -2.35 -1.27 1.54
N PHE A 52 -1.97 -1.55 0.30
CA PHE A 52 -0.75 -2.28 -0.04
C PHE A 52 0.25 -1.45 -0.83
N ILE A 53 -0.21 -0.67 -1.80
CA ILE A 53 0.64 0.13 -2.69
C ILE A 53 -0.08 1.41 -3.07
N ARG A 54 0.66 2.52 -3.06
CA ARG A 54 0.19 3.81 -3.56
C ARG A 54 1.29 4.55 -4.30
N PHE A 55 0.91 5.35 -5.28
CA PHE A 55 1.80 6.32 -5.89
C PHE A 55 1.96 7.55 -5.00
N ILE A 56 3.18 8.09 -4.96
CA ILE A 56 3.48 9.39 -4.36
C ILE A 56 3.91 10.41 -5.40
N ASP A 57 4.39 9.93 -6.55
CA ASP A 57 4.66 10.70 -7.75
C ASP A 57 4.51 9.81 -9.00
N ASN A 58 4.90 10.34 -10.17
CA ASN A 58 4.72 9.64 -11.45
C ASN A 58 5.60 8.39 -11.60
N GLU A 59 6.68 8.27 -10.85
CA GLU A 59 7.68 7.19 -11.00
C GLU A 59 7.93 6.43 -9.69
N THR A 60 7.37 6.92 -8.57
CA THR A 60 7.63 6.36 -7.23
C THR A 60 6.36 5.82 -6.61
N ILE A 61 6.44 4.60 -6.11
CA ILE A 61 5.41 3.99 -5.27
C ILE A 61 5.90 3.83 -3.83
N VAL A 62 4.96 3.89 -2.89
CA VAL A 62 5.17 3.40 -1.52
C VAL A 62 4.41 2.09 -1.36
N TYR A 63 4.91 1.20 -0.52
CA TYR A 63 4.27 -0.09 -0.31
C TYR A 63 4.36 -0.56 1.15
N PHE A 64 3.36 -1.36 1.54
CA PHE A 64 3.29 -2.01 2.85
C PHE A 64 4.46 -2.98 3.03
N ALA A 65 5.23 -2.80 4.09
CA ALA A 65 6.40 -3.61 4.41
C ALA A 65 6.44 -3.97 5.90
N SER A 66 7.19 -5.00 6.27
CA SER A 66 7.52 -5.30 7.65
C SER A 66 8.89 -5.98 7.74
N LYS A 67 9.63 -5.66 8.82
CA LYS A 67 10.82 -6.38 9.26
C LYS A 67 10.54 -7.20 10.54
N ASP A 68 9.42 -6.95 11.17
CA ASP A 68 9.03 -7.60 12.43
C ASP A 68 8.34 -8.94 12.18
N LYS A 69 9.03 -10.02 12.53
CA LYS A 69 8.51 -11.39 12.37
C LYS A 69 7.32 -11.71 13.28
N SER A 70 7.14 -10.95 14.37
CA SER A 70 6.03 -11.11 15.30
C SER A 70 4.75 -10.41 14.84
N TYR A 71 4.85 -9.53 13.83
CA TYR A 71 3.71 -8.82 13.27
C TYR A 71 2.77 -9.76 12.51
N CYS A 72 1.48 -9.68 12.77
CA CYS A 72 0.48 -10.59 12.20
C CYS A 72 0.47 -10.62 10.66
N ASN A 73 0.82 -9.53 9.99
CA ASN A 73 0.89 -9.41 8.53
C ASN A 73 2.31 -9.56 7.94
N TYR A 74 3.29 -10.05 8.73
CA TYR A 74 4.69 -10.18 8.26
C TYR A 74 4.82 -11.02 6.99
N GLN A 75 4.17 -12.18 6.93
CA GLN A 75 4.23 -13.08 5.77
C GLN A 75 3.62 -12.45 4.50
N LEU A 76 2.57 -11.65 4.69
CA LEU A 76 1.96 -10.88 3.62
C LEU A 76 2.93 -9.81 3.11
N ALA A 77 3.58 -9.07 4.00
CA ALA A 77 4.59 -8.07 3.66
C ALA A 77 5.76 -8.68 2.86
N CYS A 78 6.23 -9.87 3.25
CA CYS A 78 7.28 -10.59 2.52
C CYS A 78 6.86 -10.97 1.09
N ARG A 79 5.61 -11.41 0.90
CA ARG A 79 5.08 -11.74 -0.44
C ARG A 79 4.89 -10.50 -1.28
N LEU A 80 4.37 -9.42 -0.69
CA LEU A 80 4.21 -8.14 -1.39
C LEU A 80 5.55 -7.59 -1.85
N LYS A 81 6.57 -7.60 -0.98
CA LYS A 81 7.93 -7.13 -1.33
C LYS A 81 8.48 -7.80 -2.59
N LYS A 82 8.27 -9.12 -2.74
CA LYS A 82 8.72 -9.85 -3.94
C LYS A 82 7.98 -9.39 -5.20
N GLN A 83 6.65 -9.18 -5.10
CA GLN A 83 5.85 -8.71 -6.22
C GLN A 83 6.17 -7.26 -6.59
N VAL A 84 6.41 -6.40 -5.59
CA VAL A 84 6.84 -5.01 -5.80
C VAL A 84 8.18 -4.94 -6.51
N LYS A 85 9.13 -5.80 -6.11
CA LYS A 85 10.42 -5.89 -6.80
C LYS A 85 10.23 -6.26 -8.28
N ASP A 86 9.44 -7.30 -8.58
CA ASP A 86 9.12 -7.71 -9.95
C ASP A 86 8.45 -6.58 -10.75
N ILE A 87 7.54 -5.82 -10.13
CA ILE A 87 6.90 -4.66 -10.75
C ILE A 87 7.92 -3.60 -11.13
N VAL A 88 8.82 -3.22 -10.20
CA VAL A 88 9.85 -2.20 -10.47
C VAL A 88 10.82 -2.67 -11.56
N ASP A 89 11.23 -3.95 -11.51
CA ASP A 89 12.16 -4.52 -12.48
C ASP A 89 11.56 -4.55 -13.91
N ARG A 90 10.25 -4.67 -14.06
CA ARG A 90 9.54 -4.79 -15.35
C ARG A 90 8.91 -3.50 -15.85
N SER A 91 8.66 -2.55 -14.97
CA SER A 91 7.98 -1.29 -15.32
C SER A 91 8.91 -0.36 -16.09
N ARG A 92 8.36 0.24 -17.14
CA ARG A 92 9.01 1.36 -17.83
C ARG A 92 8.77 2.70 -17.13
N ILE A 93 7.73 2.77 -16.29
CA ILE A 93 7.30 3.99 -15.60
C ILE A 93 7.80 4.01 -14.16
N ILE A 94 7.55 2.96 -13.37
CA ILE A 94 7.96 2.91 -11.97
C ILE A 94 9.47 2.68 -11.88
N LYS A 95 10.17 3.63 -11.29
CA LYS A 95 11.63 3.60 -11.09
C LYS A 95 12.01 3.32 -9.64
N ARG A 96 11.08 3.55 -8.71
CA ARG A 96 11.38 3.51 -7.27
C ARG A 96 10.21 2.96 -6.48
N ALA A 97 10.52 2.14 -5.47
CA ALA A 97 9.56 1.67 -4.48
C ALA A 97 10.11 1.87 -3.07
N ILE A 98 9.37 2.58 -2.22
CA ILE A 98 9.75 2.93 -0.85
C ILE A 98 8.90 2.09 0.12
N PRO A 99 9.52 1.30 1.00
CA PRO A 99 8.79 0.55 2.01
C PRO A 99 8.31 1.47 3.13
N LEU A 100 7.04 1.37 3.52
CA LEU A 100 6.52 1.87 4.79
C LEU A 100 6.42 0.70 5.76
N TYR A 101 7.30 0.69 6.76
CA TYR A 101 7.43 -0.44 7.68
C TYR A 101 6.34 -0.44 8.75
N HIS A 102 5.69 -1.58 8.89
CA HIS A 102 4.75 -1.90 9.96
C HIS A 102 5.36 -2.92 10.91
N SER A 103 5.00 -2.82 12.18
CA SER A 103 5.44 -3.73 13.25
C SER A 103 4.25 -4.16 14.10
N LYS A 104 4.50 -5.00 15.08
CA LYS A 104 3.48 -5.39 16.07
C LYS A 104 2.90 -4.18 16.82
N ASP A 105 3.69 -3.13 17.02
CA ASP A 105 3.24 -1.91 17.66
C ASP A 105 2.24 -1.11 16.81
N ASP A 106 2.11 -1.43 15.52
CA ASP A 106 1.07 -0.91 14.63
C ASP A 106 -0.25 -1.70 14.71
N GLU A 107 -0.34 -2.74 15.55
CA GLU A 107 -1.57 -3.52 15.72
C GLU A 107 -2.55 -2.77 16.63
N LEU A 108 -3.61 -2.22 16.04
CA LEU A 108 -4.70 -1.63 16.79
C LEU A 108 -5.65 -2.73 17.28
N ILE A 109 -5.59 -3.04 18.59
CA ILE A 109 -6.42 -4.07 19.19
C ILE A 109 -7.47 -3.42 20.09
N LYS A 110 -8.76 -3.60 19.78
CA LYS A 110 -9.90 -3.18 20.62
C LYS A 110 -10.80 -4.41 20.86
N ASN A 111 -11.15 -4.68 22.10
CA ASN A 111 -12.02 -5.83 22.48
C ASN A 111 -11.55 -7.19 21.94
N GLY A 112 -10.24 -7.45 21.92
CA GLY A 112 -9.65 -8.69 21.42
C GLY A 112 -9.69 -8.85 19.88
N LYS A 113 -10.11 -7.85 19.15
CA LYS A 113 -10.09 -7.83 17.66
C LYS A 113 -8.99 -6.93 17.17
N ILE A 114 -8.27 -7.37 16.13
CA ILE A 114 -7.32 -6.54 15.39
C ILE A 114 -8.12 -5.71 14.40
N TYR A 115 -7.94 -4.39 14.47
CA TYR A 115 -8.50 -3.45 13.51
C TYR A 115 -7.49 -3.16 12.40
N PRO A 116 -7.97 -2.94 11.16
CA PRO A 116 -7.08 -2.64 10.06
C PRO A 116 -6.43 -1.28 10.26
N TYR A 117 -5.10 -1.27 10.20
CA TYR A 117 -4.32 -0.04 10.17
C TYR A 117 -3.29 -0.14 9.06
N SER A 118 -3.20 0.89 8.25
CA SER A 118 -2.17 0.99 7.23
C SER A 118 -1.65 2.42 7.13
N LYS A 119 -0.34 2.59 7.27
CA LYS A 119 0.36 3.85 7.01
C LYS A 119 0.15 4.34 5.56
N LEU A 120 -0.32 3.45 4.66
CA LEU A 120 -0.61 3.80 3.29
C LEU A 120 -1.96 4.50 3.10
N ASN A 121 -2.85 4.51 4.11
CA ASN A 121 -4.09 5.27 4.08
C ASN A 121 -3.88 6.77 4.29
N PHE A 122 -2.82 7.33 3.70
CA PHE A 122 -2.53 8.75 3.74
C PHE A 122 -3.35 9.55 2.73
N ILE A 123 -3.52 10.83 3.00
CA ILE A 123 -4.10 11.79 2.06
C ILE A 123 -2.97 12.44 1.27
N ALA A 124 -3.10 12.44 -0.06
CA ALA A 124 -2.17 13.11 -0.96
C ALA A 124 -2.83 14.33 -1.58
N THR A 125 -2.17 15.48 -1.50
CA THR A 125 -2.53 16.71 -2.19
C THR A 125 -1.39 17.15 -3.12
N THR A 126 -1.56 18.23 -3.85
CA THR A 126 -0.48 18.82 -4.67
C THR A 126 0.67 19.39 -3.84
N GLU A 127 0.44 19.70 -2.56
CA GLU A 127 1.39 20.38 -1.70
C GLU A 127 1.90 19.54 -0.53
N CYS A 128 1.13 18.53 -0.10
CA CYS A 128 1.48 17.76 1.08
C CYS A 128 0.95 16.33 1.06
N PHE A 129 1.55 15.51 1.91
CA PHE A 129 1.03 14.22 2.34
C PHE A 129 0.62 14.29 3.82
N ILE A 130 -0.50 13.67 4.17
CA ILE A 130 -0.99 13.58 5.55
C ILE A 130 -1.10 12.11 5.91
N PHE A 131 -0.20 11.63 6.76
CA PHE A 131 -0.12 10.23 7.16
C PHE A 131 -0.86 9.97 8.47
N PRO A 132 -1.64 8.85 8.56
CA PRO A 132 -2.16 8.38 9.83
C PRO A 132 -1.01 7.83 10.68
N CYS A 133 -1.07 8.02 11.98
CA CYS A 133 -0.08 7.51 12.93
C CYS A 133 -0.78 7.03 14.21
N ILE A 134 -0.28 5.93 14.78
CA ILE A 134 -0.54 5.55 16.14
C ILE A 134 0.56 6.20 16.99
N SER A 135 0.24 6.75 18.17
CA SER A 135 1.17 7.57 18.97
C SER A 135 2.51 6.91 19.24
N SER A 136 2.51 5.60 19.48
CA SER A 136 3.72 4.81 19.77
C SER A 136 4.71 4.75 18.59
N ASN A 137 4.27 5.06 17.35
CA ASN A 137 5.02 4.78 16.11
C ASN A 137 5.40 6.01 15.31
N ARG A 138 5.25 7.19 15.91
CA ARG A 138 5.51 8.46 15.21
C ARG A 138 6.97 8.58 14.74
N GLU A 139 7.93 8.18 15.54
CA GLU A 139 9.36 8.24 15.21
C GLU A 139 9.71 7.25 14.08
N SER A 140 9.19 6.02 14.18
CA SER A 140 9.38 5.01 13.11
C SER A 140 8.79 5.46 11.79
N LEU A 141 7.59 6.05 11.81
CA LEU A 141 6.98 6.60 10.61
C LEU A 141 7.80 7.75 10.04
N GLN A 142 8.30 8.67 10.87
CA GLN A 142 9.15 9.77 10.40
C GLN A 142 10.40 9.26 9.70
N HIS A 143 11.07 8.26 10.26
CA HIS A 143 12.24 7.64 9.62
C HIS A 143 11.90 7.00 8.25
N ASP A 144 10.76 6.33 8.13
CA ASP A 144 10.31 5.77 6.84
C ASP A 144 10.05 6.89 5.82
N LEU A 145 9.52 8.04 6.28
CA LEU A 145 9.18 9.19 5.44
C LEU A 145 10.40 10.00 4.99
N ASP A 146 11.54 9.90 5.69
CA ASP A 146 12.81 10.54 5.27
C ASP A 146 13.29 10.04 3.90
N GLY A 147 12.82 8.86 3.49
CA GLY A 147 13.04 8.32 2.15
C GLY A 147 12.20 8.95 1.04
N LEU A 148 11.22 9.78 1.36
CA LEU A 148 10.34 10.41 0.37
C LEU A 148 11.02 11.59 -0.34
N PRO A 149 10.55 11.98 -1.56
CA PRO A 149 11.08 13.13 -2.27
C PRO A 149 10.96 14.41 -1.46
N SER A 150 12.06 15.18 -1.36
CA SER A 150 12.24 16.32 -0.43
C SER A 150 11.37 17.55 -0.68
N LYS A 151 10.52 17.55 -1.69
CA LYS A 151 9.74 18.74 -2.11
C LYS A 151 8.34 18.83 -1.51
N THR A 152 7.88 17.82 -0.78
CA THR A 152 6.50 17.75 -0.31
C THR A 152 6.45 17.89 1.22
N LYS A 153 5.59 18.77 1.72
CA LYS A 153 5.33 18.87 3.16
C LYS A 153 4.69 17.57 3.66
N ILE A 154 5.16 17.08 4.79
CA ILE A 154 4.64 15.87 5.42
C ILE A 154 4.02 16.22 6.76
N TYR A 155 2.78 15.82 6.94
CA TYR A 155 2.05 15.93 8.20
C TYR A 155 1.74 14.54 8.73
N VAL A 156 1.80 14.38 10.04
CA VAL A 156 1.48 13.12 10.72
C VAL A 156 0.36 13.40 11.73
N ILE A 157 -0.76 12.72 11.58
CA ILE A 157 -1.94 12.88 12.43
C ILE A 157 -2.10 11.63 13.30
N ASN A 158 -2.24 11.86 14.63
CA ASN A 158 -2.59 10.77 15.54
C ASN A 158 -4.04 10.33 15.33
N THR A 159 -4.24 9.03 15.06
CA THR A 159 -5.55 8.43 14.79
C THR A 159 -6.11 7.60 15.95
N GLU A 160 -5.44 7.56 17.12
CA GLU A 160 -5.93 6.80 18.29
C GLU A 160 -7.17 7.42 18.94
N ALA A 161 -7.40 8.71 18.71
CA ALA A 161 -8.50 9.47 19.31
C ALA A 161 -9.82 9.43 18.53
N ALA A 162 -9.85 8.66 17.43
CA ALA A 162 -11.03 8.56 16.55
C ALA A 162 -11.88 7.32 16.87
#